data_71f73b8520fd79f977f8b732a58926fd
#
_entry.id   71f73b8520fd79f977f8b732a58926fd
#
_cell.length_a   1.000
_cell.length_b   1.000
_cell.length_c   1.000
_cell.angle_alpha   90.00
_cell.angle_beta   90.00
_cell.angle_gamma   90.00
#
_symmetry.space_group_name_H-M   'P 1'
#
loop_
_entity.id
_entity.type
_entity.pdbx_description
1 polymer ?
#
loop_
_entity_poly.entity_id
_entity_poly.type
_entity_poly.pdbx_seq_one_letter_code
_entity_poly.pdbx_strand_id
1 'polypeptide(L)'
;MKNILKFLLPILFLLNASNFYSHDLKGAIASDDRTPKNTLRDTYRNPYETLSFFGIESDMTIIELSPGGGWYTEILANYIHYPGTLIAAHFSADSDIGYYRRSRANFEQKISNNPMYGRVEIVDLDSSLGDLESVDAVLTFRNLHNWLGPKMDDIFSNTFAVLKPGGVFGVVEHRAKPGTSMEVMKKSGYVTEKHAIEIAKKHGFELVATSEVNANP
;
A
#
# COMPACT_ATOMS: atom_id res chain seq x y z
N MET A 1 -4.44 -72.29 22.25
CA MET A 1 -3.53 -71.37 21.57
C MET A 1 -4.40 -70.36 20.84
N LYS A 2 -4.47 -69.10 21.34
CA LYS A 2 -5.28 -68.04 20.72
C LYS A 2 -4.34 -67.11 19.92
N ASN A 3 -4.54 -67.07 18.61
CA ASN A 3 -3.80 -66.17 17.74
C ASN A 3 -4.40 -64.77 17.86
N ILE A 4 -3.60 -63.78 18.34
CA ILE A 4 -3.95 -62.34 18.36
C ILE A 4 -3.43 -61.73 17.07
N LEU A 5 -4.36 -61.38 16.17
CA LEU A 5 -4.07 -60.63 14.94
C LEU A 5 -4.01 -59.13 15.27
N LYS A 6 -2.81 -58.54 15.17
CA LYS A 6 -2.60 -57.11 15.35
C LYS A 6 -2.81 -56.39 14.01
N PHE A 7 -3.86 -55.61 13.88
CA PHE A 7 -4.05 -54.66 12.78
C PHE A 7 -3.23 -53.41 13.02
N LEU A 8 -2.25 -53.13 12.17
CA LEU A 8 -1.62 -51.79 12.08
C LEU A 8 -2.46 -50.96 11.13
N LEU A 9 -3.09 -49.92 11.71
CA LEU A 9 -3.76 -48.85 10.93
C LEU A 9 -2.69 -47.88 10.43
N PRO A 10 -2.54 -47.58 9.13
CA PRO A 10 -1.63 -46.53 8.69
C PRO A 10 -2.24 -45.19 9.05
N ILE A 11 -1.56 -44.44 9.93
CA ILE A 11 -1.88 -43.06 10.19
C ILE A 11 -1.42 -42.25 8.97
N LEU A 12 -2.38 -41.82 8.16
CA LEU A 12 -2.15 -40.93 7.05
C LEU A 12 -1.95 -39.50 7.65
N PHE A 13 -0.70 -39.05 7.74
CA PHE A 13 -0.38 -37.68 8.02
C PHE A 13 -0.78 -36.84 6.79
N LEU A 14 -1.95 -36.19 6.84
CA LEU A 14 -2.27 -35.07 5.97
C LEU A 14 -1.33 -33.94 6.35
N LEU A 15 -0.25 -33.76 5.61
CA LEU A 15 0.54 -32.53 5.60
C LEU A 15 -0.38 -31.43 5.05
N ASN A 16 -1.06 -30.71 5.94
CA ASN A 16 -1.59 -29.41 5.60
C ASN A 16 -0.37 -28.56 5.21
N ALA A 17 -0.22 -28.29 3.91
CA ALA A 17 0.63 -27.21 3.46
C ALA A 17 -0.02 -25.91 3.98
N SER A 18 0.32 -25.53 5.21
CA SER A 18 0.10 -24.19 5.69
C SER A 18 0.86 -23.29 4.73
N ASN A 19 0.15 -22.47 3.98
CA ASN A 19 0.74 -21.35 3.28
C ASN A 19 1.49 -20.53 4.34
N PHE A 20 2.81 -20.69 4.40
CA PHE A 20 3.67 -19.82 5.19
C PHE A 20 3.63 -18.46 4.50
N TYR A 21 2.71 -17.59 4.89
CA TYR A 21 2.85 -16.17 4.60
C TYR A 21 4.22 -15.75 5.13
N SER A 22 5.02 -15.16 4.29
CA SER A 22 6.33 -14.69 4.71
C SER A 22 6.14 -13.57 5.72
N HIS A 23 6.43 -13.84 6.99
CA HIS A 23 6.48 -12.80 8.04
C HIS A 23 7.68 -11.86 7.83
N ASP A 24 8.44 -12.04 6.76
CA ASP A 24 9.61 -11.27 6.39
C ASP A 24 9.31 -10.43 5.15
N LEU A 25 9.57 -9.13 5.24
CA LEU A 25 9.38 -8.18 4.15
C LEU A 25 10.17 -8.58 2.89
N LYS A 26 11.38 -9.12 3.04
CA LYS A 26 12.18 -9.59 1.89
C LYS A 26 11.51 -10.77 1.19
N GLY A 27 10.94 -11.69 1.94
CA GLY A 27 10.19 -12.80 1.39
C GLY A 27 8.92 -12.34 0.67
N ALA A 28 8.20 -11.37 1.21
CA ALA A 28 7.04 -10.77 0.56
C ALA A 28 7.42 -10.07 -0.76
N ILE A 29 8.57 -9.39 -0.81
CA ILE A 29 9.10 -8.77 -2.03
C ILE A 29 9.52 -9.82 -3.06
N ALA A 30 10.10 -10.93 -2.62
CA ALA A 30 10.57 -12.01 -3.48
C ALA A 30 9.48 -13.05 -3.86
N SER A 31 8.23 -12.82 -3.44
CA SER A 31 7.13 -13.77 -3.66
C SER A 31 6.88 -14.05 -5.15
N ASP A 32 6.72 -15.31 -5.50
CA ASP A 32 6.34 -15.78 -6.85
C ASP A 32 4.89 -15.39 -7.20
N ASP A 33 4.06 -15.00 -6.22
CA ASP A 33 2.71 -14.49 -6.46
C ASP A 33 2.68 -13.08 -7.07
N ARG A 34 3.81 -12.39 -7.07
CA ARG A 34 3.92 -11.07 -7.68
C ARG A 34 4.00 -11.13 -9.19
N THR A 35 3.37 -10.15 -9.84
CA THR A 35 3.40 -10.03 -11.31
C THR A 35 4.83 -9.83 -11.82
N PRO A 36 5.36 -10.68 -12.72
CA PRO A 36 6.77 -10.60 -13.18
C PRO A 36 7.18 -9.23 -13.72
N LYS A 37 6.29 -8.54 -14.47
CA LYS A 37 6.56 -7.16 -14.94
C LYS A 37 6.69 -6.14 -13.82
N ASN A 38 6.13 -6.43 -12.63
CA ASN A 38 6.23 -5.56 -11.47
C ASN A 38 7.54 -5.81 -10.73
N THR A 39 7.98 -7.05 -10.59
CA THR A 39 9.26 -7.39 -9.93
C THR A 39 10.46 -6.80 -10.67
N LEU A 40 10.41 -6.70 -12.02
CA LEU A 40 11.45 -6.04 -12.82
C LEU A 40 11.66 -4.54 -12.46
N ARG A 41 10.69 -3.93 -11.77
CA ARG A 41 10.77 -2.52 -11.37
C ARG A 41 11.33 -2.33 -9.95
N ASP A 42 11.57 -3.40 -9.21
CA ASP A 42 12.03 -3.34 -7.81
C ASP A 42 13.37 -2.62 -7.71
N THR A 43 14.28 -2.86 -8.66
CA THR A 43 15.58 -2.20 -8.74
C THR A 43 15.51 -0.67 -8.86
N TYR A 44 14.37 -0.12 -9.31
CA TYR A 44 14.14 1.33 -9.43
C TYR A 44 13.21 1.89 -8.36
N ARG A 45 12.63 1.02 -7.54
CA ARG A 45 11.63 1.40 -6.53
C ARG A 45 12.05 1.07 -5.11
N ASN A 46 13.15 0.32 -4.97
CA ASN A 46 13.78 -0.03 -3.68
C ASN A 46 12.74 -0.37 -2.60
N PRO A 47 11.85 -1.39 -2.84
CA PRO A 47 10.69 -1.61 -1.97
C PRO A 47 11.08 -1.94 -0.54
N TYR A 48 12.16 -2.70 -0.32
CA TYR A 48 12.61 -3.06 1.00
C TYR A 48 13.04 -1.83 1.79
N GLU A 49 13.91 -1.02 1.22
CA GLU A 49 14.44 0.20 1.82
C GLU A 49 13.32 1.22 2.05
N THR A 50 12.38 1.32 1.10
CA THR A 50 11.25 2.26 1.20
C THR A 50 10.29 1.89 2.32
N LEU A 51 9.84 0.63 2.39
CA LEU A 51 8.90 0.20 3.41
C LEU A 51 9.56 0.12 4.79
N SER A 52 10.85 -0.27 4.86
CA SER A 52 11.64 -0.21 6.10
C SER A 52 11.85 1.22 6.60
N PHE A 53 12.09 2.18 5.69
CA PHE A 53 12.19 3.60 6.06
C PHE A 53 10.88 4.15 6.65
N PHE A 54 9.73 3.69 6.17
CA PHE A 54 8.43 4.03 6.75
C PHE A 54 8.11 3.25 8.02
N GLY A 55 8.94 2.29 8.43
CA GLY A 55 8.73 1.48 9.62
C GLY A 55 7.53 0.54 9.52
N ILE A 56 7.25 0.00 8.33
CA ILE A 56 6.10 -0.87 8.09
C ILE A 56 6.37 -2.26 8.66
N GLU A 57 5.47 -2.70 9.55
CA GLU A 57 5.48 -4.03 10.16
C GLU A 57 4.27 -4.85 9.71
N SER A 58 4.39 -6.16 9.78
CA SER A 58 3.43 -7.10 9.19
C SER A 58 2.08 -7.19 9.89
N ASP A 59 1.98 -6.72 11.11
CA ASP A 59 0.77 -6.71 11.94
C ASP A 59 0.04 -5.36 11.96
N MET A 60 0.51 -4.39 11.16
CA MET A 60 -0.10 -3.06 11.07
C MET A 60 -1.38 -3.06 10.23
N THR A 61 -2.29 -2.16 10.58
CA THR A 61 -3.39 -1.75 9.70
C THR A 61 -2.90 -0.60 8.83
N ILE A 62 -2.91 -0.81 7.50
CA ILE A 62 -2.31 0.12 6.53
C ILE A 62 -3.33 0.51 5.48
N ILE A 63 -3.34 1.80 5.10
CA ILE A 63 -4.06 2.28 3.91
C ILE A 63 -3.05 2.61 2.81
N GLU A 64 -3.22 2.04 1.62
CA GLU A 64 -2.53 2.46 0.40
C GLU A 64 -3.45 3.40 -0.40
N LEU A 65 -3.07 4.69 -0.50
CA LEU A 65 -3.83 5.67 -1.28
C LEU A 65 -3.47 5.59 -2.76
N SER A 66 -4.49 5.49 -3.60
CA SER A 66 -4.36 5.42 -5.07
C SER A 66 -3.37 4.33 -5.53
N PRO A 67 -3.61 3.05 -5.22
CA PRO A 67 -2.70 1.94 -5.55
C PRO A 67 -2.46 1.78 -7.05
N GLY A 68 -3.30 2.38 -7.91
CA GLY A 68 -3.25 2.26 -9.35
C GLY A 68 -3.40 0.80 -9.80
N GLY A 69 -2.38 0.24 -10.47
CA GLY A 69 -2.36 -1.19 -10.84
C GLY A 69 -1.88 -2.12 -9.72
N GLY A 70 -1.72 -1.65 -8.48
CA GLY A 70 -1.40 -2.45 -7.31
C GLY A 70 0.04 -2.95 -7.23
N TRP A 71 1.02 -2.12 -7.56
CA TRP A 71 2.43 -2.51 -7.50
C TRP A 71 2.90 -2.73 -6.05
N TYR A 72 2.64 -1.77 -5.15
CA TYR A 72 2.91 -1.94 -3.72
C TYR A 72 1.88 -2.84 -3.05
N THR A 73 0.64 -2.84 -3.52
CA THR A 73 -0.40 -3.76 -3.04
C THR A 73 0.05 -5.23 -3.12
N GLU A 74 0.78 -5.64 -4.18
CA GLU A 74 1.34 -6.99 -4.31
C GLU A 74 2.29 -7.33 -3.16
N ILE A 75 3.13 -6.40 -2.75
CA ILE A 75 4.09 -6.58 -1.66
C ILE A 75 3.35 -6.57 -0.31
N LEU A 76 2.53 -5.55 -0.10
CA LEU A 76 1.82 -5.36 1.16
C LEU A 76 0.83 -6.50 1.44
N ALA A 77 0.12 -7.01 0.43
CA ALA A 77 -0.79 -8.15 0.57
C ALA A 77 -0.07 -9.46 0.94
N ASN A 78 1.18 -9.64 0.51
CA ASN A 78 2.03 -10.75 0.92
C ASN A 78 2.64 -10.57 2.31
N TYR A 79 2.80 -9.32 2.75
CA TYR A 79 3.50 -8.99 3.99
C TYR A 79 2.55 -8.82 5.17
N ILE A 80 1.40 -8.15 4.98
CA ILE A 80 0.45 -7.86 6.06
C ILE A 80 -0.39 -9.09 6.39
N HIS A 81 -0.42 -9.45 7.66
CA HIS A 81 -1.17 -10.59 8.16
C HIS A 81 -1.81 -10.27 9.52
N TYR A 82 -2.74 -11.13 9.94
CA TYR A 82 -3.47 -10.94 11.20
C TYR A 82 -2.55 -10.63 12.39
N PRO A 83 -2.85 -9.59 13.22
CA PRO A 83 -4.09 -8.80 13.23
C PRO A 83 -4.14 -7.64 12.23
N GLY A 84 -3.08 -7.40 11.47
CA GLY A 84 -3.01 -6.32 10.50
C GLY A 84 -3.99 -6.47 9.33
N THR A 85 -4.29 -5.35 8.69
CA THR A 85 -5.20 -5.24 7.54
C THR A 85 -4.62 -4.31 6.49
N LEU A 86 -4.79 -4.66 5.21
CA LEU A 86 -4.45 -3.78 4.10
C LEU A 86 -5.72 -3.22 3.47
N ILE A 87 -5.84 -1.90 3.45
CA ILE A 87 -6.95 -1.16 2.86
C ILE A 87 -6.42 -0.41 1.63
N ALA A 88 -7.03 -0.64 0.48
CA ALA A 88 -6.71 0.04 -0.77
C ALA A 88 -7.73 1.16 -1.03
N ALA A 89 -7.34 2.42 -0.84
CA ALA A 89 -8.19 3.57 -1.14
C ALA A 89 -8.05 3.93 -2.63
N HIS A 90 -9.01 3.50 -3.44
CA HIS A 90 -8.98 3.62 -4.90
C HIS A 90 -10.03 4.62 -5.40
N PHE A 91 -10.01 4.92 -6.70
CA PHE A 91 -11.09 5.70 -7.34
C PHE A 91 -12.44 5.06 -7.09
N SER A 92 -13.50 5.87 -7.02
CA SER A 92 -14.85 5.35 -6.91
C SER A 92 -15.25 4.52 -8.14
N ALA A 93 -15.95 3.41 -7.91
CA ALA A 93 -16.53 2.59 -8.97
C ALA A 93 -17.62 3.34 -9.76
N ASP A 94 -18.27 4.32 -9.10
CA ASP A 94 -19.36 5.13 -9.67
C ASP A 94 -18.87 6.50 -10.21
N SER A 95 -17.54 6.70 -10.32
CA SER A 95 -16.98 7.96 -10.82
C SER A 95 -17.52 8.32 -12.21
N ASP A 96 -17.83 9.59 -12.46
CA ASP A 96 -18.20 10.11 -13.79
C ASP A 96 -17.05 9.98 -14.82
N ILE A 97 -15.81 9.87 -14.34
CA ILE A 97 -14.61 9.78 -15.18
C ILE A 97 -14.40 8.32 -15.60
N GLY A 98 -14.59 8.01 -16.87
CA GLY A 98 -14.46 6.66 -17.41
C GLY A 98 -13.10 5.99 -17.18
N TYR A 99 -12.02 6.77 -17.12
CA TYR A 99 -10.70 6.26 -16.76
C TYR A 99 -10.66 5.73 -15.31
N TYR A 100 -11.26 6.45 -14.36
CA TYR A 100 -11.28 6.06 -12.95
C TYR A 100 -12.08 4.78 -12.72
N ARG A 101 -13.26 4.67 -13.36
CA ARG A 101 -14.06 3.43 -13.31
C ARG A 101 -13.29 2.23 -13.87
N ARG A 102 -12.64 2.37 -15.01
CA ARG A 102 -11.84 1.28 -15.61
C ARG A 102 -10.65 0.91 -14.73
N SER A 103 -9.95 1.89 -14.16
CA SER A 103 -8.84 1.66 -13.25
C SER A 103 -9.27 0.88 -12.01
N ARG A 104 -10.40 1.28 -11.42
CA ARG A 104 -10.99 0.57 -10.26
C ARG A 104 -11.39 -0.85 -10.63
N ALA A 105 -12.14 -1.06 -11.71
CA ALA A 105 -12.58 -2.38 -12.15
C ALA A 105 -11.40 -3.32 -12.43
N ASN A 106 -10.32 -2.83 -13.07
CA ASN A 106 -9.11 -3.61 -13.31
C ASN A 106 -8.41 -4.01 -12.00
N PHE A 107 -8.39 -3.10 -11.01
CA PHE A 107 -7.83 -3.39 -9.70
C PHE A 107 -8.66 -4.43 -8.95
N GLU A 108 -9.98 -4.29 -8.93
CA GLU A 108 -10.91 -5.29 -8.33
C GLU A 108 -10.76 -6.66 -8.99
N GLN A 109 -10.69 -6.72 -10.33
CA GLN A 109 -10.46 -7.96 -11.04
C GLN A 109 -9.11 -8.60 -10.64
N LYS A 110 -8.06 -7.79 -10.49
CA LYS A 110 -6.76 -8.29 -10.05
C LYS A 110 -6.85 -8.92 -8.67
N ILE A 111 -7.44 -8.24 -7.69
CA ILE A 111 -7.48 -8.74 -6.31
C ILE A 111 -8.44 -9.92 -6.15
N SER A 112 -9.53 -10.00 -6.91
CA SER A 112 -10.48 -11.11 -6.85
C SER A 112 -9.94 -12.41 -7.45
N ASN A 113 -8.98 -12.34 -8.35
CA ASN A 113 -8.46 -13.49 -9.08
C ASN A 113 -7.30 -14.22 -8.39
N ASN A 114 -6.80 -13.72 -7.27
CA ASN A 114 -5.71 -14.35 -6.55
C ASN A 114 -5.97 -14.35 -5.03
N PRO A 115 -5.96 -15.53 -4.38
CA PRO A 115 -6.17 -15.66 -2.93
C PRO A 115 -5.22 -14.83 -2.06
N MET A 116 -4.04 -14.47 -2.57
CA MET A 116 -3.09 -13.58 -1.91
C MET A 116 -3.74 -12.26 -1.45
N TYR A 117 -4.71 -11.75 -2.22
CA TYR A 117 -5.41 -10.50 -1.91
C TYR A 117 -6.68 -10.69 -1.07
N GLY A 118 -6.97 -11.90 -0.57
CA GLY A 118 -8.21 -12.19 0.14
C GLY A 118 -8.48 -11.38 1.41
N ARG A 119 -7.48 -10.59 1.86
CA ARG A 119 -7.56 -9.68 3.01
C ARG A 119 -7.46 -8.21 2.62
N VAL A 120 -7.38 -7.89 1.33
CA VAL A 120 -7.34 -6.51 0.87
C VAL A 120 -8.77 -5.97 0.83
N GLU A 121 -9.01 -4.97 1.66
CA GLU A 121 -10.25 -4.20 1.63
C GLU A 121 -10.13 -3.06 0.62
N ILE A 122 -11.24 -2.67 -0.03
CA ILE A 122 -11.25 -1.53 -0.93
C ILE A 122 -12.24 -0.49 -0.41
N VAL A 123 -11.75 0.76 -0.32
CA VAL A 123 -12.58 1.93 -0.03
C VAL A 123 -12.44 2.97 -1.14
N ASP A 124 -13.37 3.90 -1.22
CA ASP A 124 -13.27 5.01 -2.16
C ASP A 124 -12.36 6.11 -1.60
N LEU A 125 -11.39 6.55 -2.41
CA LEU A 125 -10.41 7.58 -2.03
C LEU A 125 -11.06 8.92 -1.63
N ASP A 126 -12.18 9.23 -2.25
CA ASP A 126 -12.90 10.50 -2.08
C ASP A 126 -14.00 10.42 -0.99
N SER A 127 -13.99 9.36 -0.18
CA SER A 127 -14.90 9.14 0.96
C SER A 127 -14.14 9.06 2.29
N SER A 128 -14.81 8.65 3.37
CA SER A 128 -14.12 8.27 4.61
C SER A 128 -13.20 7.09 4.35
N LEU A 129 -11.94 7.22 4.77
CA LEU A 129 -10.94 6.17 4.61
C LEU A 129 -11.05 5.05 5.67
N GLY A 130 -11.86 5.26 6.70
CA GLY A 130 -12.06 4.34 7.83
C GLY A 130 -12.50 5.06 9.09
N ASP A 131 -12.45 4.38 10.22
CA ASP A 131 -12.72 4.96 11.53
C ASP A 131 -11.59 5.91 11.96
N LEU A 132 -11.91 6.86 12.83
CA LEU A 132 -10.91 7.79 13.38
C LEU A 132 -9.85 7.04 14.18
N GLU A 133 -8.59 7.46 14.03
CA GLU A 133 -7.46 6.93 14.80
C GLU A 133 -7.36 5.39 14.78
N SER A 134 -7.69 4.77 13.64
CA SER A 134 -7.79 3.31 13.50
C SER A 134 -6.60 2.66 12.80
N VAL A 135 -5.80 3.42 12.03
CA VAL A 135 -4.73 2.85 11.21
C VAL A 135 -3.34 3.26 11.69
N ASP A 136 -2.37 2.37 11.49
CA ASP A 136 -0.98 2.57 11.91
C ASP A 136 -0.18 3.36 10.87
N ALA A 137 -0.47 3.14 9.59
CA ALA A 137 0.19 3.86 8.50
C ALA A 137 -0.74 4.12 7.32
N VAL A 138 -0.52 5.24 6.65
CA VAL A 138 -1.10 5.57 5.35
C VAL A 138 0.04 5.79 4.37
N LEU A 139 0.01 5.14 3.21
CA LEU A 139 1.08 5.16 2.23
C LEU A 139 0.58 5.67 0.87
N THR A 140 1.41 6.44 0.19
CA THR A 140 1.15 6.83 -1.19
C THR A 140 2.42 6.92 -2.02
N PHE A 141 2.33 6.49 -3.28
CA PHE A 141 3.48 6.35 -4.14
C PHE A 141 3.24 7.02 -5.49
N ARG A 142 3.78 8.24 -5.68
CA ARG A 142 3.72 9.04 -6.92
C ARG A 142 2.30 9.46 -7.30
N ASN A 143 1.59 10.03 -6.34
CA ASN A 143 0.20 10.47 -6.53
C ASN A 143 -0.04 11.93 -6.18
N LEU A 144 0.83 12.59 -5.38
CA LEU A 144 0.58 13.95 -4.93
C LEU A 144 0.32 14.92 -6.10
N HIS A 145 1.07 14.76 -7.18
CA HIS A 145 0.92 15.57 -8.39
C HIS A 145 -0.49 15.47 -9.01
N ASN A 146 -1.19 14.36 -8.83
CA ASN A 146 -2.55 14.17 -9.32
C ASN A 146 -3.61 14.87 -8.45
N TRP A 147 -3.24 15.28 -7.25
CA TRP A 147 -4.14 15.86 -6.25
C TRP A 147 -3.93 17.35 -6.04
N LEU A 148 -2.95 17.98 -6.70
CA LEU A 148 -2.58 19.39 -6.50
C LEU A 148 -3.79 20.33 -6.57
N GLY A 149 -4.07 21.02 -5.47
CA GLY A 149 -5.23 21.89 -5.25
C GLY A 149 -6.15 21.37 -4.15
N PRO A 150 -7.47 21.72 -4.16
CA PRO A 150 -8.40 21.38 -3.08
C PRO A 150 -8.46 19.88 -2.75
N LYS A 151 -8.39 19.01 -3.75
CA LYS A 151 -8.39 17.55 -3.54
C LYS A 151 -7.26 17.08 -2.62
N MET A 152 -6.09 17.71 -2.69
CA MET A 152 -4.96 17.37 -1.82
C MET A 152 -5.26 17.72 -0.36
N ASP A 153 -5.95 18.84 -0.12
CA ASP A 153 -6.39 19.23 1.22
C ASP A 153 -7.34 18.18 1.81
N ASP A 154 -8.33 17.74 1.04
CA ASP A 154 -9.30 16.74 1.49
C ASP A 154 -8.62 15.40 1.82
N ILE A 155 -7.72 14.92 0.93
CA ILE A 155 -6.99 13.67 1.15
C ILE A 155 -6.10 13.75 2.39
N PHE A 156 -5.36 14.86 2.59
CA PHE A 156 -4.49 15.02 3.76
C PHE A 156 -5.29 15.12 5.06
N SER A 157 -6.43 15.82 5.04
CA SER A 157 -7.35 15.89 6.17
C SER A 157 -7.90 14.52 6.55
N ASN A 158 -8.41 13.76 5.57
CA ASN A 158 -8.93 12.40 5.80
C ASN A 158 -7.82 11.44 6.27
N THR A 159 -6.62 11.57 5.71
CA THR A 159 -5.45 10.77 6.12
C THR A 159 -5.09 11.05 7.58
N PHE A 160 -5.07 12.32 7.99
CA PHE A 160 -4.78 12.68 9.38
C PHE A 160 -5.83 12.12 10.34
N ALA A 161 -7.10 12.19 9.96
CA ALA A 161 -8.20 11.76 10.82
C ALA A 161 -8.19 10.25 11.13
N VAL A 162 -7.76 9.40 10.19
CA VAL A 162 -7.76 7.94 10.37
C VAL A 162 -6.49 7.41 11.02
N LEU A 163 -5.39 8.16 10.99
CA LEU A 163 -4.13 7.76 11.61
C LEU A 163 -4.22 7.80 13.14
N LYS A 164 -3.74 6.75 13.77
CA LYS A 164 -3.52 6.73 15.22
C LYS A 164 -2.53 7.84 15.63
N PRO A 165 -2.57 8.34 16.88
CA PRO A 165 -1.51 9.19 17.40
C PRO A 165 -0.14 8.52 17.24
N GLY A 166 0.80 9.19 16.57
CA GLY A 166 2.12 8.65 16.22
C GLY A 166 2.14 7.76 14.98
N GLY A 167 1.01 7.59 14.29
CA GLY A 167 0.93 6.88 13.02
C GLY A 167 1.70 7.57 11.89
N VAL A 168 2.06 6.82 10.85
CA VAL A 168 2.97 7.27 9.78
C VAL A 168 2.20 7.62 8.51
N PHE A 169 2.42 8.79 7.96
CA PHE A 169 2.05 9.10 6.57
C PHE A 169 3.30 9.00 5.67
N GLY A 170 3.46 7.89 4.98
CA GLY A 170 4.58 7.59 4.08
C GLY A 170 4.31 8.08 2.66
N VAL A 171 5.16 8.99 2.15
CA VAL A 171 5.00 9.59 0.82
C VAL A 171 6.25 9.39 -0.02
N VAL A 172 6.08 8.78 -1.19
CA VAL A 172 7.08 8.78 -2.27
C VAL A 172 6.55 9.60 -3.43
N GLU A 173 7.31 10.62 -3.88
CA GLU A 173 6.87 11.48 -4.98
C GLU A 173 8.02 11.91 -5.89
N HIS A 174 7.70 12.26 -7.12
CA HIS A 174 8.62 12.89 -8.06
C HIS A 174 8.90 14.33 -7.63
N ARG A 175 10.16 14.60 -7.28
CA ARG A 175 10.57 15.88 -6.72
C ARG A 175 10.85 16.93 -7.78
N ALA A 176 10.07 18.02 -7.78
CA ALA A 176 10.35 19.22 -8.57
C ALA A 176 11.49 20.04 -7.97
N LYS A 177 12.17 20.83 -8.81
CA LYS A 177 13.18 21.79 -8.34
C LYS A 177 12.55 22.84 -7.41
N PRO A 178 13.28 23.32 -6.40
CA PRO A 178 12.81 24.43 -5.55
C PRO A 178 12.37 25.63 -6.41
N GLY A 179 11.27 26.27 -6.01
CA GLY A 179 10.72 27.42 -6.73
C GLY A 179 9.85 27.08 -7.95
N THR A 180 9.64 25.80 -8.29
CA THR A 180 8.70 25.41 -9.34
C THR A 180 7.29 25.86 -8.99
N SER A 181 6.63 26.56 -9.94
CA SER A 181 5.26 27.08 -9.71
C SER A 181 4.22 25.94 -9.70
N MET A 182 3.06 26.22 -9.10
CA MET A 182 1.92 25.30 -9.06
C MET A 182 1.49 24.84 -10.45
N GLU A 183 1.46 25.77 -11.42
CA GLU A 183 1.12 25.46 -12.81
C GLU A 183 2.10 24.45 -13.43
N VAL A 184 3.39 24.68 -13.24
CA VAL A 184 4.44 23.78 -13.75
C VAL A 184 4.38 22.42 -13.02
N MET A 185 4.16 22.39 -11.71
CA MET A 185 3.97 21.14 -10.96
C MET A 185 2.81 20.32 -11.54
N LYS A 186 1.64 20.92 -11.75
CA LYS A 186 0.47 20.27 -12.36
C LYS A 186 0.75 19.71 -13.75
N LYS A 187 1.53 20.43 -14.55
CA LYS A 187 1.86 20.06 -15.94
C LYS A 187 2.93 18.97 -16.01
N SER A 188 3.92 19.03 -15.14
CA SER A 188 5.08 18.12 -15.16
C SER A 188 4.86 16.79 -14.45
N GLY A 189 3.91 16.72 -13.49
CA GLY A 189 3.74 15.57 -12.61
C GLY A 189 4.82 15.48 -11.51
N TYR A 190 5.47 16.60 -11.18
CA TYR A 190 6.48 16.70 -10.12
C TYR A 190 6.03 17.68 -9.05
N VAL A 191 6.30 17.40 -7.79
CA VAL A 191 5.89 18.25 -6.65
C VAL A 191 7.13 18.73 -5.92
N THR A 192 7.17 20.02 -5.52
CA THR A 192 8.28 20.51 -4.69
C THR A 192 8.16 19.94 -3.28
N GLU A 193 9.29 19.56 -2.69
CA GLU A 193 9.36 19.11 -1.30
C GLU A 193 8.72 20.13 -0.34
N LYS A 194 9.01 21.42 -0.55
CA LYS A 194 8.42 22.51 0.23
C LYS A 194 6.89 22.45 0.21
N HIS A 195 6.27 22.30 -0.97
CA HIS A 195 4.81 22.24 -1.08
C HIS A 195 4.21 21.03 -0.35
N ALA A 196 4.83 19.85 -0.51
CA ALA A 196 4.38 18.64 0.17
C ALA A 196 4.46 18.77 1.71
N ILE A 197 5.54 19.38 2.23
CA ILE A 197 5.71 19.62 3.66
C ILE A 197 4.72 20.68 4.18
N GLU A 198 4.50 21.75 3.43
CA GLU A 198 3.57 22.83 3.85
C GLU A 198 2.13 22.32 3.95
N ILE A 199 1.67 21.53 2.98
CA ILE A 199 0.33 20.96 3.03
C ILE A 199 0.19 19.95 4.18
N ALA A 200 1.20 19.10 4.39
CA ALA A 200 1.21 18.16 5.51
C ALA A 200 1.11 18.89 6.86
N LYS A 201 1.93 19.93 7.08
CA LYS A 201 1.88 20.74 8.30
C LYS A 201 0.55 21.45 8.51
N LYS A 202 -0.08 21.92 7.44
CA LYS A 202 -1.42 22.53 7.50
C LYS A 202 -2.46 21.59 8.11
N HIS A 203 -2.32 20.29 7.87
CA HIS A 203 -3.22 19.23 8.36
C HIS A 203 -2.75 18.56 9.65
N GLY A 204 -1.73 19.09 10.33
CA GLY A 204 -1.30 18.62 11.65
C GLY A 204 -0.15 17.61 11.63
N PHE A 205 0.39 17.26 10.46
CA PHE A 205 1.54 16.37 10.37
C PHE A 205 2.85 17.07 10.74
N GLU A 206 3.77 16.31 11.32
CA GLU A 206 5.15 16.72 11.53
C GLU A 206 6.08 15.95 10.59
N LEU A 207 7.05 16.64 9.98
CA LEU A 207 8.08 15.99 9.17
C LEU A 207 9.08 15.30 10.10
N VAL A 208 9.12 13.98 10.06
CA VAL A 208 10.03 13.18 10.91
C VAL A 208 11.36 12.93 10.19
N ALA A 209 11.32 12.53 8.92
CA ALA A 209 12.53 12.19 8.16
C ALA A 209 12.29 12.34 6.65
N THR A 210 13.41 12.46 5.90
CA THR A 210 13.44 12.38 4.43
C THR A 210 14.46 11.34 3.99
N SER A 211 14.27 10.76 2.80
CA SER A 211 15.20 9.76 2.24
C SER A 211 15.39 9.98 0.75
N GLU A 212 16.61 9.74 0.28
CA GLU A 212 16.98 9.74 -1.15
C GLU A 212 16.97 8.33 -1.76
N VAL A 213 16.46 7.32 -1.06
CA VAL A 213 16.46 5.91 -1.51
C VAL A 213 15.78 5.71 -2.87
N ASN A 214 14.82 6.55 -3.21
CA ASN A 214 14.13 6.53 -4.50
C ASN A 214 14.61 7.62 -5.48
N ALA A 215 15.69 8.32 -5.19
CA ALA A 215 16.30 9.25 -6.11
C ALA A 215 16.98 8.46 -7.23
N ASN A 216 16.42 8.58 -8.44
CA ASN A 216 17.04 8.04 -9.65
C ASN A 216 17.69 9.23 -10.38
N PRO A 217 18.99 9.16 -10.69
CA PRO A 217 19.73 10.22 -11.39
C PRO A 217 19.23 10.41 -12.84
#